data_f16dfbfba5421440f0ddb6cc533fab09
#
_entry.id   f16dfbfba5421440f0ddb6cc533fab09
#
_cell.length_a   1.000
_cell.length_b   1.000
_cell.length_c   1.000
_cell.angle_alpha   90.00
_cell.angle_beta   90.00
_cell.angle_gamma   90.00
#
_symmetry.space_group_name_H-M   'P 1'
#
loop_
_entity.id
_entity.type
_entity.pdbx_description
1 polymer ?
#
loop_
_entity_poly.entity_id
_entity_poly.type
_entity_poly.pdbx_seq_one_letter_code
_entity_poly.pdbx_strand_id
1 'polypeptide(L)'
;MAVYRVNKNRDYTVMANFHLRDKSLSLKAVGLLSKMLSFNDGWKFSTKGLSAICKEGPDAILSALRELEKHGYLVRHRQRDGKGRMSSTIFEIYEEPQEFTPEQEMPHT
;
A
#
# COMPACT_ATOMS: atom_id res chain seq x y z
N MET A 1 -33.46 9.78 3.17
CA MET A 1 -32.01 9.58 3.28
C MET A 1 -31.71 8.65 4.43
N ALA A 2 -30.83 7.70 4.23
CA ALA A 2 -30.42 6.80 5.31
C ALA A 2 -29.34 7.46 6.15
N VAL A 3 -29.36 7.17 7.43
CA VAL A 3 -28.34 7.65 8.35
C VAL A 3 -27.57 6.43 8.85
N TYR A 4 -26.27 6.48 8.72
CA TYR A 4 -25.41 5.38 9.13
C TYR A 4 -24.77 5.71 10.47
N ARG A 5 -24.87 4.76 11.38
CA ARG A 5 -24.22 4.89 12.68
C ARG A 5 -23.03 3.97 12.74
N VAL A 6 -21.95 4.46 13.32
CA VAL A 6 -20.75 3.68 13.50
C VAL A 6 -20.61 3.29 14.94
N ASN A 7 -20.55 2.00 15.18
CA ASN A 7 -20.34 1.46 16.52
C ASN A 7 -18.91 0.95 16.58
N LYS A 8 -18.13 1.54 17.47
CA LYS A 8 -16.70 1.21 17.54
C LYS A 8 -16.43 0.29 18.71
N ASN A 9 -15.55 -0.65 18.47
CA ASN A 9 -15.16 -1.66 19.44
C ASN A 9 -13.67 -1.61 19.65
N ARG A 10 -13.14 -2.64 20.32
CA ARG A 10 -11.71 -2.83 20.41
C ARG A 10 -11.19 -3.31 19.07
N ASP A 11 -9.88 -3.37 18.97
CA ASP A 11 -9.20 -3.86 17.76
C ASP A 11 -9.50 -2.92 16.59
N TYR A 12 -8.93 -1.75 16.67
CA TYR A 12 -9.09 -0.75 15.63
C TYR A 12 -7.73 -0.21 15.25
N THR A 13 -7.69 0.44 14.10
CA THR A 13 -6.47 1.03 13.55
C THR A 13 -6.61 2.55 13.51
N VAL A 14 -5.56 3.25 13.94
CA VAL A 14 -5.48 4.68 13.78
C VAL A 14 -4.60 4.96 12.57
N MET A 15 -5.13 5.73 11.63
CA MET A 15 -4.38 6.05 10.43
C MET A 15 -4.76 7.44 9.95
N ALA A 16 -3.88 8.06 9.17
CA ALA A 16 -4.16 9.37 8.60
C ALA A 16 -5.37 9.27 7.67
N ASN A 17 -6.08 10.38 7.54
CA ASN A 17 -7.26 10.43 6.69
C ASN A 17 -6.95 10.74 5.24
N PHE A 18 -5.70 11.06 4.94
CA PHE A 18 -5.37 11.62 3.63
C PHE A 18 -5.83 10.71 2.49
N HIS A 19 -5.43 9.44 2.52
CA HIS A 19 -5.78 8.52 1.44
C HIS A 19 -7.27 8.21 1.40
N LEU A 20 -7.92 8.26 2.58
CA LEU A 20 -9.35 7.98 2.66
C LEU A 20 -10.17 9.05 1.94
N ARG A 21 -9.61 10.25 1.79
CA ARG A 21 -10.30 11.38 1.17
C ARG A 21 -9.75 11.73 -0.19
N ASP A 22 -8.82 10.95 -0.69
CA ASP A 22 -8.17 11.19 -1.97
C ASP A 22 -9.05 10.68 -3.10
N LYS A 23 -9.70 11.61 -3.80
CA LYS A 23 -10.62 11.25 -4.86
C LYS A 23 -9.93 10.67 -6.09
N SER A 24 -8.63 10.80 -6.18
CA SER A 24 -7.90 10.24 -7.31
C SER A 24 -7.66 8.75 -7.18
N LEU A 25 -7.88 8.19 -5.99
CA LEU A 25 -7.71 6.76 -5.76
C LEU A 25 -9.02 6.01 -5.93
N SER A 26 -8.95 4.82 -6.52
CA SER A 26 -10.11 3.95 -6.55
C SER A 26 -10.40 3.43 -5.14
N LEU A 27 -11.64 3.02 -4.92
CA LEU A 27 -12.02 2.45 -3.64
C LEU A 27 -11.21 1.19 -3.35
N LYS A 28 -10.88 0.43 -4.38
CA LYS A 28 -10.06 -0.75 -4.24
C LYS A 28 -8.67 -0.41 -3.70
N ALA A 29 -8.06 0.65 -4.24
CA ALA A 29 -6.74 1.07 -3.78
C ALA A 29 -6.80 1.60 -2.36
N VAL A 30 -7.82 2.39 -2.03
CA VAL A 30 -8.00 2.89 -0.67
C VAL A 30 -8.16 1.73 0.30
N GLY A 31 -8.96 0.75 -0.07
CA GLY A 31 -9.18 -0.41 0.79
C GLY A 31 -7.92 -1.20 1.03
N LEU A 32 -7.14 -1.44 -0.02
CA LEU A 32 -5.90 -2.19 0.12
C LEU A 32 -4.89 -1.43 0.97
N LEU A 33 -4.74 -0.14 0.73
CA LEU A 33 -3.81 0.67 1.52
C LEU A 33 -4.20 0.67 2.99
N SER A 34 -5.50 0.84 3.27
CA SER A 34 -5.97 0.82 4.65
C SER A 34 -5.68 -0.52 5.32
N LYS A 35 -5.85 -1.60 4.58
CA LYS A 35 -5.55 -2.93 5.10
C LYS A 35 -4.07 -3.06 5.44
N MET A 36 -3.22 -2.58 4.53
CA MET A 36 -1.78 -2.64 4.77
C MET A 36 -1.36 -1.77 5.96
N LEU A 37 -1.99 -0.60 6.11
CA LEU A 37 -1.68 0.28 7.23
C LEU A 37 -2.11 -0.30 8.58
N SER A 38 -2.97 -1.30 8.56
CA SER A 38 -3.43 -1.92 9.80
C SER A 38 -2.43 -2.93 10.37
N PHE A 39 -1.37 -3.26 9.63
CA PHE A 39 -0.39 -4.23 10.11
C PHE A 39 0.77 -3.54 10.81
N ASN A 40 1.51 -4.32 11.59
CA ASN A 40 2.63 -3.80 12.35
C ASN A 40 3.79 -3.43 11.43
N ASP A 41 4.63 -2.53 11.92
CA ASP A 41 5.88 -2.24 11.25
C ASP A 41 6.67 -3.51 11.05
N GLY A 42 7.37 -3.57 9.94
CA GLY A 42 8.18 -4.74 9.63
C GLY A 42 7.43 -5.85 8.95
N TRP A 43 6.12 -5.72 8.81
CA TRP A 43 5.36 -6.69 8.04
C TRP A 43 5.81 -6.63 6.59
N LYS A 44 6.13 -7.77 6.02
CA LYS A 44 6.58 -7.83 4.64
C LYS A 44 5.45 -8.30 3.76
N PHE A 45 5.17 -7.51 2.74
CA PHE A 45 4.06 -7.80 1.83
C PHE A 45 4.58 -8.41 0.55
N SER A 46 3.81 -9.34 0.01
CA SER A 46 3.98 -9.83 -1.34
C SER A 46 2.61 -9.87 -1.98
N THR A 47 2.57 -9.90 -3.31
CA THR A 47 1.28 -10.00 -3.99
C THR A 47 0.53 -11.24 -3.56
N LYS A 48 1.25 -12.35 -3.44
CA LYS A 48 0.64 -13.61 -3.01
C LYS A 48 0.13 -13.53 -1.58
N GLY A 49 0.93 -12.94 -0.69
CA GLY A 49 0.53 -12.80 0.71
C GLY A 49 -0.69 -11.90 0.86
N LEU A 50 -0.74 -10.82 0.11
CA LEU A 50 -1.89 -9.92 0.15
C LEU A 50 -3.14 -10.61 -0.40
N SER A 51 -2.99 -11.41 -1.47
CA SER A 51 -4.13 -12.17 -2.00
C SER A 51 -4.68 -13.14 -0.98
N ALA A 52 -3.82 -13.68 -0.12
CA ALA A 52 -4.25 -14.65 0.88
C ALA A 52 -5.13 -14.02 1.95
N ILE A 53 -5.00 -12.72 2.19
CA ILE A 53 -5.80 -12.03 3.21
C ILE A 53 -6.89 -11.16 2.62
N CYS A 54 -7.07 -11.23 1.31
CA CYS A 54 -8.12 -10.48 0.63
C CYS A 54 -8.97 -11.46 -0.16
N LYS A 55 -10.19 -11.04 -0.44
CA LYS A 55 -11.05 -11.84 -1.29
C LYS A 55 -10.55 -11.85 -2.72
N GLU A 56 -9.96 -10.75 -3.14
CA GLU A 56 -9.54 -10.54 -4.51
C GLU A 56 -8.33 -11.40 -4.86
N GLY A 57 -8.26 -11.78 -6.13
CA GLY A 57 -7.12 -12.55 -6.61
C GLY A 57 -5.90 -11.68 -6.91
N PRO A 58 -4.81 -12.33 -7.34
CA PRO A 58 -3.54 -11.61 -7.54
C PRO A 58 -3.60 -10.47 -8.54
N ASP A 59 -4.42 -10.62 -9.59
CA ASP A 59 -4.50 -9.57 -10.60
C ASP A 59 -5.08 -8.29 -10.05
N ALA A 60 -6.15 -8.40 -9.25
CA ALA A 60 -6.76 -7.23 -8.64
C ALA A 60 -5.82 -6.60 -7.62
N ILE A 61 -5.13 -7.41 -6.85
CA ILE A 61 -4.16 -6.92 -5.87
C ILE A 61 -3.04 -6.17 -6.59
N LEU A 62 -2.49 -6.76 -7.65
CA LEU A 62 -1.41 -6.13 -8.39
C LEU A 62 -1.86 -4.80 -9.00
N SER A 63 -3.08 -4.76 -9.53
CA SER A 63 -3.63 -3.52 -10.09
C SER A 63 -3.73 -2.44 -9.03
N ALA A 64 -4.21 -2.79 -7.84
CA ALA A 64 -4.32 -1.83 -6.75
C ALA A 64 -2.95 -1.35 -6.29
N LEU A 65 -1.98 -2.26 -6.21
CA LEU A 65 -0.62 -1.88 -5.81
C LEU A 65 -0.01 -0.92 -6.81
N ARG A 66 -0.23 -1.14 -8.10
CA ARG A 66 0.28 -0.25 -9.14
C ARG A 66 -0.36 1.13 -9.05
N GLU A 67 -1.65 1.16 -8.75
CA GLU A 67 -2.33 2.44 -8.58
C GLU A 67 -1.74 3.20 -7.39
N LEU A 68 -1.53 2.53 -6.27
CA LEU A 68 -0.95 3.17 -5.09
C LEU A 68 0.48 3.64 -5.36
N GLU A 69 1.23 2.86 -6.10
CA GLU A 69 2.60 3.21 -6.45
C GLU A 69 2.60 4.45 -7.35
N LYS A 70 1.71 4.49 -8.32
CA LYS A 70 1.61 5.62 -9.23
C LYS A 70 1.27 6.91 -8.49
N HIS A 71 0.46 6.81 -7.46
CA HIS A 71 0.02 7.99 -6.71
C HIS A 71 0.91 8.31 -5.52
N GLY A 72 2.01 7.60 -5.35
CA GLY A 72 3.02 7.97 -4.34
C GLY A 72 2.81 7.40 -2.96
N TYR A 73 1.84 6.52 -2.77
CA TYR A 73 1.59 5.92 -1.45
C TYR A 73 2.43 4.68 -1.20
N LEU A 74 3.06 4.16 -2.23
CA LEU A 74 3.77 2.90 -2.14
C LEU A 74 5.06 3.01 -2.90
N VAL A 75 6.16 2.58 -2.28
CA VAL A 75 7.45 2.51 -2.95
C VAL A 75 7.94 1.08 -2.83
N ARG A 76 8.31 0.52 -3.96
CA ARG A 76 8.75 -0.86 -4.02
C ARG A 76 10.27 -0.90 -4.08
N HIS A 77 10.85 -1.65 -3.16
CA HIS A 77 12.29 -1.84 -3.11
C HIS A 77 12.60 -3.29 -3.40
N ARG A 78 13.36 -3.53 -4.44
CA ARG A 78 13.77 -4.88 -4.79
C ARG A 78 15.15 -5.14 -4.22
N GLN A 79 15.29 -6.27 -3.57
CA GLN A 79 16.54 -6.66 -2.97
C GLN A 79 17.11 -7.85 -3.71
N ARG A 80 18.44 -7.93 -3.73
CA ARG A 80 19.13 -9.04 -4.36
C ARG A 80 19.94 -9.78 -3.32
N ASP A 81 20.12 -11.07 -3.53
CA ASP A 81 20.96 -11.85 -2.65
C ASP A 81 22.44 -11.58 -2.99
N GLY A 82 23.33 -12.24 -2.28
CA GLY A 82 24.75 -12.02 -2.48
C GLY A 82 25.28 -12.45 -3.84
N LYS A 83 24.46 -13.17 -4.61
CA LYS A 83 24.83 -13.60 -5.95
C LYS A 83 24.19 -12.74 -7.02
N GLY A 84 23.57 -11.63 -6.65
CA GLY A 84 22.97 -10.72 -7.60
C GLY A 84 21.56 -11.10 -8.03
N ARG A 85 21.01 -12.18 -7.52
CA ARG A 85 19.66 -12.59 -7.88
C ARG A 85 18.65 -11.87 -7.01
N MET A 86 17.45 -11.69 -7.57
CA MET A 86 16.37 -11.07 -6.84
C MET A 86 15.95 -11.97 -5.69
N SER A 87 16.06 -11.49 -4.47
CA SER A 87 15.70 -12.29 -3.31
C SER A 87 14.34 -11.93 -2.75
N SER A 88 13.99 -10.65 -2.75
CA SER A 88 12.72 -10.24 -2.17
C SER A 88 12.35 -8.86 -2.65
N THR A 89 11.08 -8.52 -2.43
CA THR A 89 10.57 -7.18 -2.68
C THR A 89 10.00 -6.68 -1.37
N ILE A 90 10.40 -5.48 -1.00
CA ILE A 90 9.88 -4.83 0.19
C ILE A 90 9.06 -3.62 -0.25
N PHE A 91 7.86 -3.50 0.27
CA PHE A 91 7.01 -2.35 0.02
C PHE A 91 7.12 -1.39 1.19
N GLU A 92 7.44 -0.15 0.89
CA GLU A 92 7.36 0.93 1.85
C GLU A 92 6.04 1.64 1.64
N ILE A 93 5.28 1.82 2.71
CA ILE A 93 3.91 2.32 2.64
C ILE A 93 3.85 3.64 3.37
N TYR A 94 3.20 4.61 2.75
CA TYR A 94 3.11 5.96 3.28
C TYR A 94 1.65 6.35 3.48
N GLU A 95 1.38 7.07 4.54
CA GLU A 95 0.04 7.57 4.81
C GLU A 95 -0.31 8.78 3.95
N GLU A 96 0.70 9.44 3.39
CA GLU A 96 0.51 10.56 2.47
C GLU A 96 1.38 10.31 1.26
N PRO A 97 0.96 10.81 0.08
CA PRO A 97 1.72 10.52 -1.13
C PRO A 97 3.09 11.17 -1.10
N GLN A 98 4.07 10.44 -1.56
CA GLN A 98 5.42 10.93 -1.73
C GLN A 98 5.58 11.41 -3.16
N GLU A 99 6.26 12.51 -3.34
CA GLU A 99 6.53 13.02 -4.67
C GLU A 99 7.87 12.46 -5.12
N PHE A 100 7.83 11.74 -6.21
CA PHE A 100 9.04 11.20 -6.79
C PHE A 100 9.23 11.80 -8.16
N THR A 101 10.31 12.55 -8.31
CA THR A 101 10.72 13.05 -9.61
C THR A 101 11.89 12.21 -10.06
N PRO A 102 12.22 12.25 -11.36
CA PRO A 102 13.40 11.55 -11.81
C PRO A 102 14.65 11.93 -11.03
N GLU A 103 14.76 13.17 -10.63
CA GLU A 103 15.90 13.59 -9.85
C GLU A 103 15.93 12.95 -8.48
N GLN A 104 14.78 12.78 -7.88
CA GLN A 104 14.70 12.16 -6.56
C GLN A 104 14.93 10.65 -6.65
N GLU A 105 14.43 10.05 -7.70
CA GLU A 105 14.62 8.61 -7.86
C GLU A 105 16.05 8.27 -8.17
N MET A 106 16.70 9.15 -8.90
CA MET A 106 18.08 8.94 -9.21
C MET A 106 18.88 9.31 -8.03
N PRO A 107 19.77 8.50 -7.73
CA PRO A 107 20.58 8.89 -6.61
C PRO A 107 21.30 10.05 -7.04
N HIS A 108 20.99 10.81 -7.38
CA HIS A 108 21.37 11.67 -7.81
C HIS A 108 22.31 12.15 -7.78
N THR A 109 22.16 11.86 -8.06
CA THR A 109 22.65 12.15 -8.37
C THR A 109 22.95 12.69 -8.37
#